data_3427d49150863d02dd367f50d010aee9
#
_entry.id   3427d49150863d02dd367f50d010aee9
#
_cell.length_a   1.000
_cell.length_b   1.000
_cell.length_c   1.000
_cell.angle_alpha   90.00
_cell.angle_beta   90.00
_cell.angle_gamma   90.00
#
_symmetry.space_group_name_H-M   'P 1'
#
loop_
_entity.id
_entity.type
_entity.pdbx_description
1 polymer ?
#
loop_
_entity_poly.entity_id
_entity_poly.type
_entity_poly.pdbx_seq_one_letter_code
_entity_poly.pdbx_strand_id
1 'polypeptide(L)'
;MEYKFDREWILEPIGGDTGQAYVGYNDANDERVFLKRNSSPLLTILSMEGFAPKLKWTKRESSGDIMTAQDWVYGNVLSHFEVAQLPVVKLMYRYHHSDNLYNMLVKIDGDVYEPERFLQDYQSNLSKELRNHHFLTCVENCLWDTRHLVDGARKTVCHGDLNRRNFIRAEDNQLYLVDWEMVKIADPILDISQLLVQYVDFKNWDAWFDLYGLRITYDIYQRIEWYSMLNLLNMIKKDYQENRMMAMNHKILKLKHIYNNRYLQQVGEM
;
A
#
# COMPACT_ATOMS: atom_id res chain seq x y z
N MET A 1 -8.60 23.27 16.97
CA MET A 1 -7.98 23.71 18.25
C MET A 1 -6.49 23.79 17.97
N GLU A 2 -5.92 24.98 17.98
CA GLU A 2 -4.48 25.19 17.77
C GLU A 2 -3.71 24.65 18.96
N TYR A 3 -2.67 23.87 18.71
CA TYR A 3 -1.79 23.32 19.73
C TYR A 3 -0.37 23.86 19.53
N LYS A 4 0.23 24.47 20.56
CA LYS A 4 1.61 24.95 20.53
C LYS A 4 2.58 23.82 20.85
N PHE A 5 3.46 23.51 19.92
CA PHE A 5 4.54 22.58 20.10
C PHE A 5 5.87 23.34 20.17
N ASP A 6 6.61 23.16 21.27
CA ASP A 6 7.99 23.66 21.45
C ASP A 6 8.15 25.19 21.27
N ARG A 7 7.16 26.00 21.69
CA ARG A 7 7.11 27.47 21.62
C ARG A 7 7.22 28.09 20.21
N GLU A 8 7.68 27.34 19.22
CA GLU A 8 7.99 27.84 17.88
C GLU A 8 6.97 27.40 16.83
N TRP A 9 6.20 26.32 17.10
CA TRP A 9 5.31 25.71 16.12
C TRP A 9 3.85 25.82 16.54
N ILE A 10 3.02 26.30 15.63
CA ILE A 10 1.55 26.24 15.73
C ILE A 10 1.13 24.98 14.96
N LEU A 11 0.41 24.06 15.62
CA LEU A 11 -0.04 22.81 15.02
C LEU A 11 -1.52 22.86 14.70
N GLU A 12 -1.85 22.55 13.44
CA GLU A 12 -3.22 22.33 12.99
C GLU A 12 -3.39 20.85 12.64
N PRO A 13 -4.37 20.14 13.21
CA PRO A 13 -4.60 18.74 12.86
C PRO A 13 -5.04 18.59 11.41
N ILE A 14 -4.44 17.63 10.72
CA ILE A 14 -4.86 17.21 9.37
C ILE A 14 -5.80 16.02 9.53
N GLY A 15 -6.90 16.02 8.78
CA GLY A 15 -7.79 14.87 8.72
C GLY A 15 -7.04 13.62 8.20
N GLY A 16 -7.14 12.52 8.94
CA GLY A 16 -6.57 11.21 8.62
C GLY A 16 -7.10 10.18 9.59
N ASP A 17 -6.93 8.90 9.23
CA ASP A 17 -7.54 7.78 9.97
C ASP A 17 -7.03 7.66 11.42
N THR A 18 -5.80 8.13 11.71
CA THR A 18 -5.17 8.00 13.04
C THR A 18 -5.26 9.27 13.91
N GLY A 19 -5.60 10.43 13.32
CA GLY A 19 -5.63 11.71 14.06
C GLY A 19 -4.27 12.17 14.62
N GLN A 20 -3.16 11.57 14.15
CA GLN A 20 -1.80 11.83 14.64
C GLN A 20 -0.96 12.69 13.69
N ALA A 21 -1.58 13.26 12.67
CA ALA A 21 -0.92 14.09 11.65
C ALA A 21 -1.34 15.56 11.79
N TYR A 22 -0.36 16.47 11.62
CA TYR A 22 -0.54 17.90 11.77
C TYR A 22 0.21 18.67 10.67
N VAL A 23 -0.29 19.85 10.34
CA VAL A 23 0.53 20.89 9.71
C VAL A 23 1.17 21.71 10.82
N GLY A 24 2.46 21.93 10.75
CA GLY A 24 3.18 22.84 11.63
C GLY A 24 3.54 24.12 10.87
N TYR A 25 3.26 25.24 11.49
CA TYR A 25 3.65 26.57 11.02
C TYR A 25 4.64 27.18 12.01
N ASN A 26 5.73 27.74 11.49
CA ASN A 26 6.67 28.53 12.28
C ASN A 26 6.63 29.98 11.77
N ASP A 27 6.02 30.85 12.56
CA ASP A 27 5.84 32.27 12.19
C ASP A 27 7.15 33.04 12.11
N ALA A 28 8.21 32.55 12.78
CA ALA A 28 9.50 33.27 12.83
C ALA A 28 10.26 33.20 11.50
N ASN A 29 10.08 32.13 10.72
CA ASN A 29 10.78 31.90 9.46
C ASN A 29 9.85 31.56 8.28
N ASP A 30 8.54 31.71 8.44
CA ASP A 30 7.50 31.35 7.45
C ASP A 30 7.63 29.91 6.95
N GLU A 31 8.01 29.01 7.86
CA GLU A 31 8.25 27.61 7.54
C GLU A 31 7.00 26.77 7.77
N ARG A 32 6.72 25.88 6.82
CA ARG A 32 5.64 24.90 6.90
C ARG A 32 6.18 23.51 6.87
N VAL A 33 5.70 22.64 7.75
CA VAL A 33 6.11 21.23 7.84
C VAL A 33 4.91 20.30 7.99
N PHE A 34 5.08 19.06 7.55
CA PHE A 34 4.21 17.97 7.90
C PHE A 34 4.73 17.30 9.16
N LEU A 35 3.89 17.19 10.18
CA LEU A 35 4.23 16.59 11.48
C LEU A 35 3.41 15.32 11.68
N LYS A 36 4.07 14.26 12.14
CA LYS A 36 3.40 13.01 12.51
C LYS A 36 3.98 12.48 13.82
N ARG A 37 3.06 12.06 14.71
CA ARG A 37 3.43 11.45 15.99
C ARG A 37 3.66 9.95 15.81
N ASN A 38 4.71 9.43 16.45
CA ASN A 38 5.08 8.02 16.48
C ASN A 38 5.25 7.38 15.07
N SER A 39 5.86 8.13 14.14
CA SER A 39 6.21 7.61 12.82
C SER A 39 7.18 6.44 12.93
N SER A 40 7.09 5.49 11.99
CA SER A 40 8.03 4.36 11.89
C SER A 40 9.48 4.86 11.76
N PRO A 41 10.47 4.20 12.40
CA PRO A 41 11.90 4.43 12.16
C PRO A 41 12.31 4.31 10.69
N LEU A 42 11.51 3.61 9.88
CA LEU A 42 11.70 3.46 8.44
C LEU A 42 11.67 4.81 7.70
N LEU A 43 11.01 5.84 8.28
CA LEU A 43 10.89 7.16 7.67
C LEU A 43 12.25 7.79 7.33
N THR A 44 13.28 7.51 8.11
CA THR A 44 14.64 8.01 7.85
C THR A 44 15.17 7.51 6.52
N ILE A 45 15.11 6.20 6.27
CA ILE A 45 15.60 5.62 5.02
C ILE A 45 14.69 5.97 3.83
N LEU A 46 13.37 6.01 4.03
CA LEU A 46 12.42 6.44 3.01
C LEU A 46 12.70 7.86 2.53
N SER A 47 13.03 8.76 3.47
CA SER A 47 13.42 10.13 3.16
C SER A 47 14.79 10.21 2.47
N MET A 48 15.77 9.44 2.92
CA MET A 48 17.12 9.41 2.34
C MET A 48 17.12 8.91 0.89
N GLU A 49 16.30 7.93 0.58
CA GLU A 49 16.17 7.37 -0.78
C GLU A 49 15.15 8.13 -1.66
N GLY A 50 14.51 9.17 -1.11
CA GLY A 50 13.57 10.02 -1.83
C GLY A 50 12.24 9.34 -2.14
N PHE A 51 11.84 8.33 -1.37
CA PHE A 51 10.51 7.73 -1.45
C PHE A 51 9.46 8.56 -0.73
N ALA A 52 9.84 9.18 0.40
CA ALA A 52 9.01 10.08 1.19
C ALA A 52 9.62 11.48 1.24
N PRO A 53 8.84 12.54 1.58
CA PRO A 53 9.35 13.89 1.77
C PRO A 53 10.49 13.93 2.78
N LYS A 54 11.40 14.88 2.61
CA LYS A 54 12.61 14.98 3.42
C LYS A 54 12.28 15.10 4.91
N LEU A 55 12.89 14.22 5.72
CA LEU A 55 12.85 14.29 7.18
C LEU A 55 13.72 15.45 7.65
N LYS A 56 13.13 16.43 8.34
CA LYS A 56 13.84 17.62 8.86
C LYS A 56 14.42 17.35 10.24
N TRP A 57 13.57 16.85 11.13
CA TRP A 57 13.96 16.54 12.51
C TRP A 57 13.01 15.52 13.16
N THR A 58 13.51 14.94 14.24
CA THR A 58 12.76 14.06 15.13
C THR A 58 12.96 14.55 16.56
N LYS A 59 11.89 14.75 17.32
CA LYS A 59 11.94 15.19 18.71
C LYS A 59 11.07 14.27 19.59
N ARG A 60 11.54 14.02 20.80
CA ARG A 60 10.76 13.32 21.84
C ARG A 60 9.96 14.33 22.63
N GLU A 61 8.67 14.09 22.79
CA GLU A 61 7.78 14.88 23.65
C GLU A 61 7.91 14.49 25.12
N SER A 62 7.42 15.33 26.02
CA SER A 62 7.35 15.05 27.46
C SER A 62 6.44 13.85 27.78
N SER A 63 5.48 13.53 26.94
CA SER A 63 4.64 12.34 27.01
C SER A 63 5.41 11.02 26.76
N GLY A 64 6.62 11.12 26.17
CA GLY A 64 7.41 9.99 25.69
C GLY A 64 7.22 9.70 24.20
N ASP A 65 6.21 10.29 23.54
CA ASP A 65 5.96 10.17 22.13
C ASP A 65 7.09 10.77 21.29
N ILE A 66 7.22 10.31 20.06
CA ILE A 66 8.19 10.83 19.08
C ILE A 66 7.42 11.61 18.02
N MET A 67 7.74 12.91 17.92
CA MET A 67 7.26 13.76 16.84
C MET A 67 8.29 13.83 15.73
N THR A 68 7.88 13.56 14.48
CA THR A 68 8.72 13.73 13.29
C THR A 68 8.20 14.89 12.46
N ALA A 69 9.12 15.65 11.88
CA ALA A 69 8.81 16.71 10.91
C ALA A 69 9.42 16.38 9.55
N GLN A 70 8.59 16.46 8.52
CA GLN A 70 9.00 16.35 7.13
C GLN A 70 8.75 17.68 6.39
N ASP A 71 9.48 17.90 5.30
CA ASP A 71 9.18 19.01 4.41
C ASP A 71 7.71 18.98 4.00
N TRP A 72 7.05 20.14 4.03
CA TRP A 72 5.74 20.29 3.45
C TRP A 72 5.83 20.21 1.92
N VAL A 73 5.09 19.31 1.33
CA VAL A 73 5.07 19.15 -0.13
C VAL A 73 3.93 19.97 -0.72
N TYR A 74 4.30 21.01 -1.48
CA TYR A 74 3.36 21.68 -2.35
C TYR A 74 3.17 20.83 -3.61
N GLY A 75 1.96 20.32 -3.81
CA GLY A 75 1.70 19.37 -4.88
C GLY A 75 0.29 18.80 -4.85
N ASN A 76 0.07 17.81 -5.70
CA ASN A 76 -1.24 17.20 -5.88
C ASN A 76 -1.17 15.68 -5.74
N VAL A 77 -2.24 15.12 -5.19
CA VAL A 77 -2.50 13.69 -5.22
C VAL A 77 -2.73 13.25 -6.67
N LEU A 78 -2.17 12.12 -7.08
CA LEU A 78 -2.33 11.61 -8.44
C LEU A 78 -3.79 11.31 -8.78
N SER A 79 -4.16 11.56 -10.02
CA SER A 79 -5.42 11.09 -10.60
C SER A 79 -5.39 9.57 -10.78
N HIS A 80 -6.56 8.98 -11.01
CA HIS A 80 -6.71 7.53 -11.28
C HIS A 80 -5.85 7.07 -12.47
N PHE A 81 -5.76 7.90 -13.52
CA PHE A 81 -4.96 7.58 -14.71
C PHE A 81 -3.45 7.65 -14.45
N GLU A 82 -2.99 8.65 -13.68
CA GLU A 82 -1.56 8.87 -13.44
C GLU A 82 -0.91 7.77 -12.60
N VAL A 83 -1.67 7.12 -11.70
CA VAL A 83 -1.14 6.02 -10.86
C VAL A 83 -0.66 4.83 -11.69
N ALA A 84 -1.24 4.62 -12.87
CA ALA A 84 -0.84 3.52 -13.76
C ALA A 84 0.37 3.84 -14.66
N GLN A 85 0.90 5.07 -14.61
CA GLN A 85 1.91 5.56 -15.54
C GLN A 85 3.35 5.26 -15.11
N LEU A 86 4.28 5.36 -16.05
CA LEU A 86 5.70 5.06 -15.89
C LEU A 86 6.37 5.69 -14.65
N PRO A 87 6.08 6.94 -14.22
CA PRO A 87 6.67 7.48 -13.00
C PRO A 87 6.38 6.66 -11.74
N VAL A 88 5.13 6.16 -11.59
CA VAL A 88 4.74 5.30 -10.47
C VAL A 88 5.40 3.93 -10.59
N VAL A 89 5.40 3.36 -11.79
CA VAL A 89 6.08 2.07 -12.07
C VAL A 89 7.56 2.14 -11.67
N LYS A 90 8.27 3.22 -12.04
CA LYS A 90 9.68 3.44 -11.67
C LYS A 90 9.86 3.60 -10.17
N LEU A 91 8.95 4.30 -9.49
CA LEU A 91 8.98 4.45 -8.03
C LEU A 91 8.82 3.10 -7.35
N MET A 92 7.84 2.28 -7.79
CA MET A 92 7.62 0.94 -7.28
C MET A 92 8.83 0.03 -7.51
N TYR A 93 9.38 0.04 -8.73
CA TYR A 93 10.58 -0.74 -9.06
C TYR A 93 11.73 -0.38 -8.11
N ARG A 94 11.96 0.91 -7.84
CA ARG A 94 13.03 1.38 -6.96
C ARG A 94 12.89 0.84 -5.55
N TYR A 95 11.73 0.98 -4.89
CA TYR A 95 11.61 0.50 -3.50
C TYR A 95 11.56 -1.02 -3.40
N HIS A 96 11.00 -1.73 -4.39
CA HIS A 96 11.06 -3.19 -4.44
C HIS A 96 12.50 -3.74 -4.59
N HIS A 97 13.43 -2.92 -5.09
CA HIS A 97 14.83 -3.31 -5.30
C HIS A 97 15.80 -2.53 -4.39
N SER A 98 15.31 -1.84 -3.36
CA SER A 98 16.18 -1.15 -2.40
C SER A 98 16.66 -2.11 -1.31
N ASP A 99 17.92 -2.51 -1.40
CA ASP A 99 18.56 -3.32 -0.36
C ASP A 99 18.62 -2.57 0.98
N ASN A 100 18.85 -1.24 0.95
CA ASN A 100 18.90 -0.44 2.17
C ASN A 100 17.55 -0.43 2.89
N LEU A 101 16.46 -0.23 2.14
CA LEU A 101 15.10 -0.24 2.70
C LEU A 101 14.75 -1.63 3.25
N TYR A 102 15.09 -2.70 2.52
CA TYR A 102 14.89 -4.08 2.97
C TYR A 102 15.67 -4.36 4.26
N ASN A 103 16.97 -4.06 4.29
CA ASN A 103 17.81 -4.29 5.45
C ASN A 103 17.36 -3.48 6.67
N MET A 104 16.90 -2.24 6.46
CA MET A 104 16.35 -1.44 7.54
C MET A 104 15.06 -2.04 8.09
N LEU A 105 14.17 -2.50 7.23
CA LEU A 105 12.91 -3.12 7.65
C LEU A 105 13.17 -4.42 8.43
N VAL A 106 14.13 -5.25 7.99
CA VAL A 106 14.58 -6.44 8.74
C VAL A 106 15.14 -6.04 10.11
N LYS A 107 15.96 -4.99 10.17
CA LYS A 107 16.61 -4.54 11.42
C LYS A 107 15.63 -4.03 12.48
N ILE A 108 14.48 -3.52 12.07
CA ILE A 108 13.42 -3.07 12.98
C ILE A 108 12.34 -4.13 13.22
N ASP A 109 12.66 -5.39 12.98
CA ASP A 109 11.74 -6.53 13.10
C ASP A 109 10.43 -6.34 12.30
N GLY A 110 10.57 -5.82 11.08
CA GLY A 110 9.43 -5.62 10.17
C GLY A 110 8.73 -6.94 9.85
N ASP A 111 7.42 -6.85 9.74
CA ASP A 111 6.56 -8.01 9.50
C ASP A 111 6.89 -8.74 8.19
N VAL A 112 7.16 -10.04 8.30
CA VAL A 112 7.29 -10.94 7.15
C VAL A 112 5.95 -11.64 6.91
N TYR A 113 5.45 -11.53 5.70
CA TYR A 113 4.17 -12.10 5.31
C TYR A 113 4.34 -13.30 4.39
N GLU A 114 3.76 -14.40 4.83
CA GLU A 114 3.53 -15.61 4.05
C GLU A 114 2.05 -15.68 3.62
N PRO A 115 1.71 -16.51 2.62
CA PRO A 115 0.34 -16.60 2.11
C PRO A 115 -0.72 -16.86 3.19
N GLU A 116 -0.42 -17.72 4.16
CA GLU A 116 -1.32 -18.04 5.27
C GLU A 116 -1.64 -16.81 6.13
N ARG A 117 -0.64 -15.97 6.42
CA ARG A 117 -0.83 -14.76 7.24
C ARG A 117 -1.76 -13.78 6.57
N PHE A 118 -1.64 -13.59 5.26
CA PHE A 118 -2.57 -12.74 4.50
C PHE A 118 -4.02 -13.21 4.60
N LEU A 119 -4.24 -14.53 4.52
CA LEU A 119 -5.57 -15.11 4.61
C LEU A 119 -6.13 -15.02 6.04
N GLN A 120 -5.30 -15.22 7.06
CA GLN A 120 -5.66 -15.02 8.47
C GLN A 120 -6.05 -13.55 8.75
N ASP A 121 -5.29 -12.59 8.21
CA ASP A 121 -5.60 -11.17 8.34
C ASP A 121 -6.91 -10.79 7.62
N TYR A 122 -7.18 -11.40 6.46
CA TYR A 122 -8.47 -11.23 5.80
C TYR A 122 -9.63 -11.74 6.68
N GLN A 123 -9.49 -12.93 7.26
CA GLN A 123 -10.49 -13.54 8.15
C GLN A 123 -10.68 -12.77 9.45
N SER A 124 -9.65 -12.06 9.92
CA SER A 124 -9.72 -11.28 11.15
C SER A 124 -10.78 -10.19 11.01
N ASN A 125 -11.66 -10.06 12.01
CA ASN A 125 -12.73 -9.05 12.04
C ASN A 125 -13.64 -9.04 10.78
N LEU A 126 -13.77 -10.18 10.08
CA LEU A 126 -14.69 -10.32 8.96
C LEU A 126 -16.14 -10.33 9.48
N SER A 127 -17.01 -9.49 8.90
CA SER A 127 -18.42 -9.43 9.29
C SER A 127 -19.16 -10.74 8.97
N LYS A 128 -20.28 -10.98 9.68
CA LYS A 128 -21.10 -12.18 9.48
C LYS A 128 -21.66 -12.24 8.05
N GLU A 129 -22.02 -11.10 7.48
CA GLU A 129 -22.57 -10.97 6.15
C GLU A 129 -21.56 -11.39 5.08
N LEU A 130 -20.30 -10.92 5.20
CA LEU A 130 -19.24 -11.30 4.28
C LEU A 130 -18.82 -12.76 4.44
N ARG A 131 -18.79 -13.31 5.68
CA ARG A 131 -18.56 -14.74 5.92
C ARG A 131 -19.61 -15.64 5.29
N ASN A 132 -20.85 -15.19 5.27
CA ASN A 132 -21.95 -15.96 4.70
C ASN A 132 -22.16 -15.69 3.20
N HIS A 133 -21.33 -14.85 2.59
CA HIS A 133 -21.43 -14.54 1.16
C HIS A 133 -20.80 -15.67 0.33
N HIS A 134 -21.63 -16.56 -0.21
CA HIS A 134 -21.20 -17.79 -0.89
C HIS A 134 -20.05 -17.60 -1.86
N PHE A 135 -20.11 -16.61 -2.77
CA PHE A 135 -19.05 -16.38 -3.75
C PHE A 135 -17.72 -15.95 -3.10
N LEU A 136 -17.75 -15.07 -2.09
CA LEU A 136 -16.51 -14.63 -1.42
C LEU A 136 -15.85 -15.78 -0.67
N THR A 137 -16.66 -16.64 -0.04
CA THR A 137 -16.17 -17.86 0.62
C THR A 137 -15.57 -18.86 -0.39
N CYS A 138 -16.15 -19.00 -1.58
CA CYS A 138 -15.56 -19.83 -2.64
C CYS A 138 -14.19 -19.30 -3.08
N VAL A 139 -14.03 -17.97 -3.23
CA VAL A 139 -12.74 -17.36 -3.56
C VAL A 139 -11.72 -17.55 -2.45
N GLU A 140 -12.13 -17.33 -1.19
CA GLU A 140 -11.27 -17.53 -0.02
C GLU A 140 -10.76 -18.97 0.06
N ASN A 141 -11.65 -19.97 -0.09
CA ASN A 141 -11.26 -21.39 -0.10
C ASN A 141 -10.28 -21.69 -1.24
N CYS A 142 -10.53 -21.16 -2.43
CA CYS A 142 -9.59 -21.27 -3.56
C CYS A 142 -8.21 -20.73 -3.22
N LEU A 143 -8.12 -19.57 -2.56
CA LEU A 143 -6.83 -19.01 -2.12
C LEU A 143 -6.14 -19.90 -1.09
N TRP A 144 -6.87 -20.48 -0.13
CA TRP A 144 -6.34 -21.45 0.84
C TRP A 144 -5.79 -22.69 0.15
N ASP A 145 -6.51 -23.26 -0.80
CA ASP A 145 -6.14 -24.48 -1.52
C ASP A 145 -4.90 -24.26 -2.41
N THR A 146 -4.79 -23.07 -3.00
CA THR A 146 -3.73 -22.72 -3.97
C THR A 146 -2.57 -21.91 -3.37
N ARG A 147 -2.52 -21.67 -2.05
CA ARG A 147 -1.48 -20.86 -1.41
C ARG A 147 -0.05 -21.38 -1.66
N HIS A 148 0.11 -22.69 -1.84
CA HIS A 148 1.39 -23.31 -2.15
C HIS A 148 1.98 -22.84 -3.50
N LEU A 149 1.17 -22.30 -4.41
CA LEU A 149 1.62 -21.78 -5.71
C LEU A 149 2.31 -20.41 -5.58
N VAL A 150 2.12 -19.73 -4.47
CA VAL A 150 2.71 -18.41 -4.21
C VAL A 150 3.72 -18.44 -3.05
N ASP A 151 3.92 -19.63 -2.47
CA ASP A 151 4.91 -19.85 -1.43
C ASP A 151 6.33 -19.86 -2.00
N GLY A 152 7.34 -19.50 -1.18
CA GLY A 152 8.74 -19.50 -1.58
C GLY A 152 9.16 -18.39 -2.55
N ALA A 153 8.28 -17.47 -2.92
CA ALA A 153 8.64 -16.32 -3.74
C ALA A 153 9.69 -15.43 -3.05
N ARG A 154 10.62 -14.86 -3.85
CA ARG A 154 11.56 -13.86 -3.32
C ARG A 154 10.77 -12.69 -2.73
N LYS A 155 10.99 -12.40 -1.45
CA LYS A 155 10.35 -11.30 -0.75
C LYS A 155 11.17 -10.01 -0.84
N THR A 156 10.47 -8.90 -0.84
CA THR A 156 11.02 -7.55 -0.81
C THR A 156 10.15 -6.65 0.08
N VAL A 157 10.49 -5.38 0.14
CA VAL A 157 9.64 -4.40 0.80
C VAL A 157 8.41 -4.13 -0.05
N CYS A 158 7.23 -4.33 0.52
CA CYS A 158 5.95 -3.97 -0.06
C CYS A 158 5.30 -2.86 0.76
N HIS A 159 4.74 -1.87 0.09
CA HIS A 159 4.01 -0.78 0.74
C HIS A 159 2.71 -1.28 1.40
N GLY A 160 1.97 -2.14 0.72
CA GLY A 160 0.77 -2.81 1.22
C GLY A 160 -0.52 -1.97 1.17
N ASP A 161 -0.46 -0.69 0.82
CA ASP A 161 -1.63 0.17 0.57
C ASP A 161 -1.37 1.18 -0.56
N LEU A 162 -1.35 0.69 -1.80
CA LEU A 162 -1.16 1.51 -3.00
C LEU A 162 -2.44 2.23 -3.42
N ASN A 163 -2.97 3.04 -2.50
CA ASN A 163 -4.05 3.95 -2.82
C ASN A 163 -3.50 5.21 -3.52
N ARG A 164 -4.22 5.74 -4.53
CA ARG A 164 -3.80 6.96 -5.25
C ARG A 164 -3.55 8.17 -4.34
N ARG A 165 -4.23 8.22 -3.18
CA ARG A 165 -4.07 9.30 -2.18
C ARG A 165 -2.70 9.30 -1.52
N ASN A 166 -1.99 8.15 -1.56
CA ASN A 166 -0.66 8.00 -1.02
C ASN A 166 0.44 8.43 -2.01
N PHE A 167 0.08 8.74 -3.27
CA PHE A 167 1.01 9.26 -4.26
C PHE A 167 0.86 10.79 -4.39
N ILE A 168 1.92 11.52 -4.07
CA ILE A 168 1.95 12.99 -4.13
C ILE A 168 2.99 13.41 -5.16
N ARG A 169 2.55 14.15 -6.19
CA ARG A 169 3.45 14.81 -7.12
C ARG A 169 3.67 16.24 -6.68
N ALA A 170 4.90 16.57 -6.31
CA ALA A 170 5.32 17.91 -5.97
C ALA A 170 5.37 18.83 -7.21
N GLU A 171 5.40 20.14 -6.98
CA GLU A 171 5.48 21.15 -8.05
C GLU A 171 6.77 21.03 -8.89
N ASP A 172 7.86 20.52 -8.32
CA ASP A 172 9.12 20.20 -9.01
C ASP A 172 9.09 18.87 -9.78
N ASN A 173 7.93 18.22 -9.89
CA ASN A 173 7.69 16.91 -10.47
C ASN A 173 8.26 15.71 -9.69
N GLN A 174 8.87 15.90 -8.50
CA GLN A 174 9.23 14.78 -7.64
C GLN A 174 7.96 14.02 -7.23
N LEU A 175 8.03 12.69 -7.32
CA LEU A 175 6.94 11.81 -6.90
C LEU A 175 7.30 11.16 -5.57
N TYR A 176 6.41 11.30 -4.60
CA TYR A 176 6.51 10.68 -3.29
C TYR A 176 5.41 9.64 -3.09
N LEU A 177 5.73 8.60 -2.33
CA LEU A 177 4.79 7.63 -1.79
C LEU A 177 4.79 7.79 -0.27
N VAL A 178 3.64 8.10 0.30
CA VAL A 178 3.47 8.36 1.74
C VAL A 178 2.59 7.29 2.39
N ASP A 179 2.50 7.32 3.71
CA ASP A 179 1.69 6.41 4.50
C ASP A 179 2.14 4.94 4.46
N TRP A 180 3.37 4.73 4.93
CA TRP A 180 4.02 3.42 5.00
C TRP A 180 3.65 2.61 6.26
N GLU A 181 2.45 2.80 6.81
CA GLU A 181 2.01 2.08 8.02
C GLU A 181 1.74 0.58 7.76
N MET A 182 1.38 0.24 6.52
CA MET A 182 1.09 -1.14 6.09
C MET A 182 2.30 -1.84 5.48
N VAL A 183 3.50 -1.23 5.60
CA VAL A 183 4.74 -1.78 5.04
C VAL A 183 5.04 -3.16 5.62
N LYS A 184 5.52 -4.06 4.77
CA LYS A 184 5.87 -5.43 5.12
C LYS A 184 6.89 -6.02 4.17
N ILE A 185 7.51 -7.11 4.60
CA ILE A 185 8.36 -7.95 3.75
C ILE A 185 7.47 -9.03 3.14
N ALA A 186 7.24 -8.95 1.83
CA ALA A 186 6.36 -9.86 1.11
C ALA A 186 6.78 -10.03 -0.35
N ASP A 187 6.05 -10.84 -1.09
CA ASP A 187 6.16 -10.95 -2.54
C ASP A 187 5.79 -9.61 -3.21
N PRO A 188 6.65 -9.02 -4.07
CA PRO A 188 6.35 -7.75 -4.75
C PRO A 188 5.08 -7.79 -5.62
N ILE A 189 4.62 -8.99 -6.01
CA ILE A 189 3.37 -9.15 -6.74
C ILE A 189 2.16 -8.69 -5.91
N LEU A 190 2.26 -8.64 -4.58
CA LEU A 190 1.23 -8.04 -3.72
C LEU A 190 0.92 -6.60 -4.14
N ASP A 191 1.94 -5.76 -4.20
CA ASP A 191 1.80 -4.34 -4.57
C ASP A 191 1.43 -4.17 -6.05
N ILE A 192 2.09 -4.93 -6.92
CA ILE A 192 1.81 -4.91 -8.37
C ILE A 192 0.34 -5.23 -8.62
N SER A 193 -0.16 -6.34 -8.09
CA SER A 193 -1.55 -6.74 -8.30
C SER A 193 -2.55 -5.76 -7.66
N GLN A 194 -2.20 -5.16 -6.50
CA GLN A 194 -3.03 -4.14 -5.87
C GLN A 194 -3.21 -2.91 -6.75
N LEU A 195 -2.13 -2.45 -7.40
CA LEU A 195 -2.20 -1.33 -8.35
C LEU A 195 -3.01 -1.72 -9.59
N LEU A 196 -2.72 -2.89 -10.18
CA LEU A 196 -3.39 -3.36 -11.39
C LEU A 196 -4.90 -3.45 -11.23
N VAL A 197 -5.41 -4.13 -10.20
CA VAL A 197 -6.86 -4.32 -10.01
C VAL A 197 -7.60 -3.01 -9.73
N GLN A 198 -6.89 -1.97 -9.26
CA GLN A 198 -7.49 -0.67 -8.99
C GLN A 198 -7.47 0.26 -10.21
N TYR A 199 -6.33 0.33 -10.93
CA TYR A 199 -6.04 1.45 -11.82
C TYR A 199 -5.78 1.06 -13.28
N VAL A 200 -5.65 -0.24 -13.59
CA VAL A 200 -5.33 -0.71 -14.95
C VAL A 200 -6.42 -1.64 -15.46
N ASP A 201 -6.96 -1.34 -16.66
CA ASP A 201 -7.87 -2.28 -17.32
C ASP A 201 -7.15 -3.59 -17.64
N PHE A 202 -7.81 -4.74 -17.51
CA PHE A 202 -7.22 -6.07 -17.75
C PHE A 202 -6.52 -6.18 -19.10
N LYS A 203 -7.08 -5.59 -20.15
CA LYS A 203 -6.51 -5.59 -21.50
C LYS A 203 -5.15 -4.88 -21.63
N ASN A 204 -4.79 -4.06 -20.65
CA ASN A 204 -3.56 -3.27 -20.62
C ASN A 204 -2.52 -3.84 -19.63
N TRP A 205 -2.79 -4.97 -19.00
CA TRP A 205 -1.88 -5.53 -18.00
C TRP A 205 -0.54 -5.93 -18.60
N ASP A 206 -0.52 -6.57 -19.78
CA ASP A 206 0.71 -6.98 -20.47
C ASP A 206 1.63 -5.76 -20.75
N ALA A 207 1.05 -4.68 -21.29
CA ALA A 207 1.81 -3.45 -21.52
C ALA A 207 2.33 -2.83 -20.22
N TRP A 208 1.59 -2.96 -19.11
CA TRP A 208 2.04 -2.49 -17.81
C TRP A 208 3.18 -3.35 -17.25
N PHE A 209 3.12 -4.67 -17.44
CA PHE A 209 4.22 -5.57 -17.06
C PHE A 209 5.51 -5.24 -17.80
N ASP A 210 5.43 -4.93 -19.08
CA ASP A 210 6.58 -4.48 -19.88
C ASP A 210 7.20 -3.19 -19.30
N LEU A 211 6.36 -2.23 -18.89
CA LEU A 211 6.84 -0.99 -18.25
C LEU A 211 7.57 -1.26 -16.91
N TYR A 212 7.12 -2.24 -16.15
CA TYR A 212 7.76 -2.65 -14.89
C TYR A 212 9.02 -3.49 -15.13
N GLY A 213 9.17 -4.08 -16.32
CA GLY A 213 10.24 -5.02 -16.64
C GLY A 213 9.96 -6.44 -16.11
N LEU A 214 8.71 -6.78 -15.87
CA LEU A 214 8.29 -8.10 -15.39
C LEU A 214 8.04 -9.04 -16.57
N ARG A 215 8.92 -10.04 -16.72
CA ARG A 215 8.69 -11.11 -17.69
C ARG A 215 7.62 -12.06 -17.17
N ILE A 216 6.50 -12.15 -17.87
CA ILE A 216 5.39 -13.03 -17.50
C ILE A 216 5.75 -14.47 -17.82
N THR A 217 5.85 -15.28 -16.78
CA THR A 217 5.93 -16.74 -16.80
C THR A 217 4.63 -17.30 -16.24
N TYR A 218 4.40 -18.60 -16.37
CA TYR A 218 3.23 -19.25 -15.80
C TYR A 218 3.15 -19.05 -14.26
N ASP A 219 4.27 -19.22 -13.55
CA ASP A 219 4.39 -18.97 -12.12
C ASP A 219 4.04 -17.53 -11.74
N ILE A 220 4.61 -16.55 -12.43
CA ILE A 220 4.31 -15.12 -12.21
C ILE A 220 2.82 -14.85 -12.42
N TYR A 221 2.23 -15.43 -13.46
CA TYR A 221 0.81 -15.24 -13.76
C TYR A 221 -0.08 -15.79 -12.65
N GLN A 222 0.20 -17.00 -12.14
CA GLN A 222 -0.53 -17.59 -10.99
C GLN A 222 -0.44 -16.70 -9.74
N ARG A 223 0.73 -16.16 -9.46
CA ARG A 223 0.93 -15.23 -8.33
C ARG A 223 0.14 -13.93 -8.51
N ILE A 224 0.11 -13.37 -9.73
CA ILE A 224 -0.70 -12.20 -10.05
C ILE A 224 -2.19 -12.48 -9.82
N GLU A 225 -2.71 -13.61 -10.28
CA GLU A 225 -4.11 -14.01 -10.05
C GLU A 225 -4.42 -14.13 -8.54
N TRP A 226 -3.57 -14.85 -7.82
CA TRP A 226 -3.74 -15.11 -6.40
C TRP A 226 -3.77 -13.80 -5.60
N TYR A 227 -2.77 -12.95 -5.76
CA TYR A 227 -2.71 -11.66 -5.06
C TYR A 227 -3.77 -10.68 -5.53
N SER A 228 -4.20 -10.74 -6.78
CA SER A 228 -5.32 -9.92 -7.29
C SER A 228 -6.64 -10.28 -6.59
N MET A 229 -6.91 -11.58 -6.42
CA MET A 229 -8.09 -12.04 -5.70
C MET A 229 -8.01 -11.66 -4.21
N LEU A 230 -6.88 -11.84 -3.54
CA LEU A 230 -6.66 -11.44 -2.16
C LEU A 230 -6.87 -9.93 -1.96
N ASN A 231 -6.26 -9.11 -2.81
CA ASN A 231 -6.39 -7.66 -2.75
C ASN A 231 -7.85 -7.21 -2.93
N LEU A 232 -8.58 -7.81 -3.87
CA LEU A 232 -10.00 -7.51 -4.06
C LEU A 232 -10.85 -7.92 -2.87
N LEU A 233 -10.58 -9.08 -2.24
CA LEU A 233 -11.26 -9.48 -1.01
C LEU A 233 -11.05 -8.47 0.12
N ASN A 234 -9.80 -8.01 0.33
CA ASN A 234 -9.48 -7.00 1.35
C ASN A 234 -10.16 -5.65 1.05
N MET A 235 -10.17 -5.22 -0.22
CA MET A 235 -10.86 -4.00 -0.62
C MET A 235 -12.38 -4.09 -0.46
N ILE A 236 -12.99 -5.25 -0.75
CA ILE A 236 -14.41 -5.52 -0.53
C ILE A 236 -14.74 -5.45 0.97
N LYS A 237 -13.89 -6.05 1.82
CA LYS A 237 -14.02 -5.98 3.28
C LYS A 237 -13.99 -4.53 3.77
N LYS A 238 -13.00 -3.73 3.31
CA LYS A 238 -12.88 -2.32 3.65
C LYS A 238 -14.09 -1.50 3.18
N ASP A 239 -14.54 -1.69 1.93
CA ASP A 239 -15.71 -0.97 1.41
C ASP A 239 -16.99 -1.30 2.18
N TYR A 240 -17.15 -2.56 2.60
CA TYR A 240 -18.27 -2.97 3.44
C TYR A 240 -18.25 -2.28 4.81
N GLN A 241 -17.08 -2.26 5.48
CA GLN A 241 -16.87 -1.61 6.77
C GLN A 241 -17.15 -0.09 6.72
N GLU A 242 -16.84 0.53 5.60
CA GLU A 242 -17.03 1.96 5.36
C GLU A 242 -18.39 2.28 4.70
N ASN A 243 -19.31 1.31 4.61
CA ASN A 243 -20.65 1.43 3.98
C ASN A 243 -20.63 1.90 2.52
N ARG A 244 -19.55 1.63 1.77
CA ARG A 244 -19.40 1.98 0.35
C ARG A 244 -19.92 0.88 -0.58
N MET A 245 -21.22 0.59 -0.51
CA MET A 245 -21.83 -0.57 -1.17
C MET A 245 -21.67 -0.58 -2.70
N MET A 246 -21.71 0.57 -3.37
CA MET A 246 -21.50 0.65 -4.82
C MET A 246 -20.06 0.27 -5.20
N ALA A 247 -19.06 0.77 -4.46
CA ALA A 247 -17.66 0.44 -4.68
C ALA A 247 -17.38 -1.05 -4.40
N MET A 248 -17.96 -1.58 -3.33
CA MET A 248 -17.90 -3.00 -2.99
C MET A 248 -18.45 -3.88 -4.14
N ASN A 249 -19.65 -3.58 -4.64
CA ASN A 249 -20.27 -4.36 -5.72
C ASN A 249 -19.44 -4.31 -7.00
N HIS A 250 -18.85 -3.17 -7.34
CA HIS A 250 -17.94 -3.06 -8.48
C HIS A 250 -16.71 -3.97 -8.32
N LYS A 251 -16.13 -4.04 -7.13
CA LYS A 251 -15.00 -4.93 -6.83
C LYS A 251 -15.39 -6.40 -6.85
N ILE A 252 -16.61 -6.74 -6.41
CA ILE A 252 -17.15 -8.11 -6.54
C ILE A 252 -17.25 -8.51 -8.03
N LEU A 253 -17.65 -7.62 -8.93
CA LEU A 253 -17.70 -7.90 -10.37
C LEU A 253 -16.29 -8.12 -10.95
N LYS A 254 -15.30 -7.30 -10.56
CA LYS A 254 -13.89 -7.51 -10.96
C LYS A 254 -13.36 -8.85 -10.44
N LEU A 255 -13.66 -9.17 -9.17
CA LEU A 255 -13.26 -10.43 -8.56
C LEU A 255 -13.88 -11.64 -9.28
N LYS A 256 -15.17 -11.56 -9.66
CA LYS A 256 -15.83 -12.60 -10.47
C LYS A 256 -15.14 -12.78 -11.82
N HIS A 257 -14.74 -11.70 -12.47
CA HIS A 257 -14.03 -11.78 -13.74
C HIS A 257 -12.71 -12.54 -13.60
N ILE A 258 -11.86 -12.20 -12.61
CA ILE A 258 -10.60 -12.90 -12.37
C ILE A 258 -10.87 -14.36 -12.00
N TYR A 259 -11.75 -14.62 -11.04
CA TYR A 259 -12.04 -15.96 -10.54
C TYR A 259 -12.54 -16.91 -11.63
N ASN A 260 -13.39 -16.44 -12.55
CA ASN A 260 -13.96 -17.26 -13.61
C ASN A 260 -12.99 -17.51 -14.79
N ASN A 261 -12.00 -16.64 -14.97
CA ASN A 261 -11.02 -16.72 -16.06
C ASN A 261 -9.63 -17.17 -15.60
N ARG A 262 -9.51 -17.65 -14.35
CA ARG A 262 -8.22 -18.02 -13.79
C ARG A 262 -7.61 -19.27 -14.44
N TYR A 263 -6.32 -19.26 -14.65
CA TYR A 263 -5.53 -20.42 -15.07
C TYR A 263 -5.42 -21.50 -13.99
N LEU A 264 -5.66 -21.16 -12.74
CA LEU A 264 -5.64 -22.08 -11.58
C LEU A 264 -6.66 -23.24 -11.72
N GLN A 265 -7.67 -23.13 -12.58
CA GLN A 265 -8.64 -24.21 -12.83
C GLN A 265 -8.12 -25.29 -13.78
N GLN A 266 -7.15 -24.99 -14.65
CA GLN A 266 -6.73 -25.91 -15.72
C GLN A 266 -5.80 -27.04 -15.23
N VAL A 267 -5.30 -26.95 -14.00
CA VAL A 267 -4.34 -27.95 -13.44
C VAL A 267 -5.04 -29.07 -12.66
N GLY A 268 -6.32 -28.92 -12.34
CA GLY A 268 -7.10 -29.93 -11.59
C GLY A 268 -7.86 -30.95 -12.47
N GLU A 269 -7.84 -30.80 -13.80
CA GLU A 269 -8.57 -31.66 -14.75
C GLU A 269 -7.65 -32.47 -15.71
N MET A 270 -6.35 -32.59 -15.40
CA MET A 270 -5.46 -33.50 -16.13
C MET A 270 -5.04 -34.68 -15.24
#